data_afdf81a21fb3443e2c358d9d38a76769
#
_entry.id   afdf81a21fb3443e2c358d9d38a76769
#
_cell.length_a   1.000
_cell.length_b   1.000
_cell.length_c   1.000
_cell.angle_alpha   90.00
_cell.angle_beta   90.00
_cell.angle_gamma   90.00
#
_symmetry.space_group_name_H-M   'P 1'
#
loop_
_entity.id
_entity.type
_entity.pdbx_description
1 polymer ?
#
loop_
_entity_poly.entity_id
_entity_poly.type
_entity_poly.pdbx_seq_one_letter_code
_entity_poly.pdbx_strand_id
1 'polypeptide(L)'
;GFVMAFLLLGLFFGFPLMWGAISAEGTDAFGALSHAYSYVYQRPLRYLGYVVVAALAGVLGWYLVTMFAFWIIDLSRWGVSWGSGVDHLARIEGYESMGRVADTGSAIILFWTNCLNLLAYGFIFSYFWTSTTTIYFLLRRLVDATELDEVYMPGEQVKHGLPPLKSGP
;
A
#
# COMPACT_ATOMS: atom_id res chain seq x y z
N GLY A 1 -8.87 -3.34 31.69
CA GLY A 1 -7.56 -3.11 31.06
C GLY A 1 -7.22 -4.19 30.05
N PHE A 2 -7.04 -5.46 30.47
CA PHE A 2 -6.55 -6.54 29.60
C PHE A 2 -7.50 -6.86 28.42
N VAL A 3 -8.80 -6.99 28.67
CA VAL A 3 -9.80 -7.24 27.62
C VAL A 3 -9.81 -6.11 26.59
N MET A 4 -9.70 -4.86 27.03
CA MET A 4 -9.65 -3.70 26.15
C MET A 4 -8.39 -3.71 25.28
N ALA A 5 -7.23 -4.04 25.87
CA ALA A 5 -5.98 -4.17 25.13
C ALA A 5 -6.06 -5.27 24.05
N PHE A 6 -6.67 -6.41 24.38
CA PHE A 6 -6.87 -7.50 23.45
C PHE A 6 -7.79 -7.10 22.27
N LEU A 7 -8.91 -6.41 22.57
CA LEU A 7 -9.81 -5.90 21.52
C LEU A 7 -9.12 -4.85 20.63
N LEU A 8 -8.36 -3.93 21.23
CA LEU A 8 -7.62 -2.91 20.47
C LEU A 8 -6.53 -3.54 19.59
N LEU A 9 -5.86 -4.58 20.06
CA LEU A 9 -4.87 -5.30 19.26
C LEU A 9 -5.53 -5.94 18.03
N GLY A 10 -6.68 -6.61 18.23
CA GLY A 10 -7.45 -7.17 17.11
C GLY A 10 -7.94 -6.12 16.13
N LEU A 11 -8.39 -4.97 16.63
CA LEU A 11 -8.80 -3.86 15.78
C LEU A 11 -7.62 -3.29 14.99
N PHE A 12 -6.48 -3.09 15.62
CA PHE A 12 -5.28 -2.55 14.96
C PHE A 12 -4.81 -3.42 13.80
N PHE A 13 -4.74 -4.73 14.01
CA PHE A 13 -4.35 -5.67 12.96
C PHE A 13 -5.48 -5.98 11.98
N GLY A 14 -6.72 -5.94 12.41
CA GLY A 14 -7.89 -6.20 11.57
C GLY A 14 -8.32 -5.01 10.72
N PHE A 15 -8.04 -3.77 11.14
CA PHE A 15 -8.48 -2.56 10.43
C PHE A 15 -8.12 -2.54 8.94
N PRO A 16 -6.87 -2.83 8.53
CA PRO A 16 -6.54 -2.88 7.11
C PRO A 16 -7.30 -3.98 6.34
N LEU A 17 -7.58 -5.13 6.98
CA LEU A 17 -8.32 -6.24 6.39
C LEU A 17 -9.81 -5.92 6.17
N MET A 18 -10.41 -5.04 6.99
CA MET A 18 -11.81 -4.61 6.84
C MET A 18 -12.07 -3.96 5.46
N TRP A 19 -11.12 -3.19 4.94
CA TRP A 19 -11.23 -2.60 3.60
C TRP A 19 -11.26 -3.66 2.51
N GLY A 20 -10.46 -4.72 2.66
CA GLY A 20 -10.50 -5.90 1.80
C GLY A 20 -11.87 -6.59 1.83
N ALA A 21 -12.43 -6.80 3.02
CA ALA A 21 -13.74 -7.42 3.20
C ALA A 21 -14.87 -6.60 2.55
N ILE A 22 -14.91 -5.29 2.79
CA ILE A 22 -15.93 -4.40 2.19
C ILE A 22 -15.84 -4.41 0.66
N SER A 23 -14.63 -4.33 0.12
CA SER A 23 -14.43 -4.25 -1.32
C SER A 23 -14.66 -5.57 -2.07
N ALA A 24 -14.31 -6.70 -1.44
CA ALA A 24 -14.37 -8.01 -2.07
C ALA A 24 -15.72 -8.72 -1.87
N GLU A 25 -16.39 -8.49 -0.75
CA GLU A 25 -17.62 -9.21 -0.36
C GLU A 25 -18.85 -8.30 -0.38
N GLY A 26 -18.69 -6.99 -0.48
CA GLY A 26 -19.80 -6.05 -0.39
C GLY A 26 -20.51 -6.06 0.98
N THR A 27 -19.81 -6.54 2.03
CA THR A 27 -20.35 -6.64 3.38
C THR A 27 -20.49 -5.26 4.03
N ASP A 28 -21.38 -5.17 5.02
CA ASP A 28 -21.48 -3.98 5.85
C ASP A 28 -20.30 -3.85 6.82
N ALA A 29 -20.19 -2.71 7.51
CA ALA A 29 -19.09 -2.44 8.42
C ALA A 29 -18.97 -3.47 9.57
N PHE A 30 -20.10 -3.99 10.05
CA PHE A 30 -20.12 -5.02 11.11
C PHE A 30 -19.66 -6.38 10.58
N GLY A 31 -20.10 -6.76 9.38
CA GLY A 31 -19.66 -7.96 8.70
C GLY A 31 -18.16 -7.92 8.47
N ALA A 32 -17.64 -6.81 7.90
CA ALA A 32 -16.21 -6.62 7.67
C ALA A 32 -15.37 -6.70 8.95
N LEU A 33 -15.86 -6.11 10.06
CA LEU A 33 -15.22 -6.20 11.36
C LEU A 33 -15.17 -7.65 11.87
N SER A 34 -16.29 -8.36 11.79
CA SER A 34 -16.41 -9.76 12.22
C SER A 34 -15.46 -10.66 11.44
N HIS A 35 -15.41 -10.52 10.10
CA HIS A 35 -14.48 -11.27 9.24
C HIS A 35 -13.02 -10.96 9.56
N ALA A 36 -12.66 -9.69 9.73
CA ALA A 36 -11.31 -9.29 10.08
C ALA A 36 -10.84 -9.88 11.43
N TYR A 37 -11.70 -9.85 12.44
CA TYR A 37 -11.42 -10.47 13.74
C TYR A 37 -11.29 -11.99 13.61
N SER A 38 -12.22 -12.64 12.92
CA SER A 38 -12.19 -14.08 12.67
C SER A 38 -10.85 -14.51 12.06
N TYR A 39 -10.38 -13.83 11.01
CA TYR A 39 -9.13 -14.16 10.33
C TYR A 39 -7.89 -13.95 11.19
N VAL A 40 -7.83 -12.87 11.95
CA VAL A 40 -6.71 -12.59 12.85
C VAL A 40 -6.63 -13.60 13.99
N TYR A 41 -7.77 -13.98 14.61
CA TYR A 41 -7.77 -14.84 15.79
C TYR A 41 -7.84 -16.33 15.49
N GLN A 42 -8.41 -16.75 14.37
CA GLN A 42 -8.46 -18.18 14.02
C GLN A 42 -7.10 -18.75 13.62
N ARG A 43 -6.29 -17.94 12.93
CA ARG A 43 -4.97 -18.40 12.45
C ARG A 43 -3.88 -17.33 12.60
N PRO A 44 -3.57 -16.91 13.84
CA PRO A 44 -2.69 -15.76 14.09
C PRO A 44 -1.27 -15.97 13.55
N LEU A 45 -0.74 -17.19 13.63
CA LEU A 45 0.62 -17.50 13.15
C LEU A 45 0.74 -17.39 11.62
N ARG A 46 -0.30 -17.77 10.88
CA ARG A 46 -0.28 -17.65 9.42
C ARG A 46 -0.45 -16.21 8.98
N TYR A 47 -1.36 -15.49 9.64
CA TYR A 47 -1.51 -14.06 9.42
C TYR A 47 -0.19 -13.31 9.67
N LEU A 48 0.45 -13.57 10.82
CA LEU A 48 1.74 -12.97 11.14
C LEU A 48 2.83 -13.35 10.10
N GLY A 49 2.84 -14.60 9.64
CA GLY A 49 3.75 -15.04 8.59
C GLY A 49 3.58 -14.25 7.29
N TYR A 50 2.35 -14.03 6.84
CA TYR A 50 2.08 -13.20 5.65
C TYR A 50 2.48 -11.75 5.85
N VAL A 51 2.20 -11.18 7.02
CA VAL A 51 2.61 -9.81 7.36
C VAL A 51 4.13 -9.66 7.35
N VAL A 52 4.87 -10.62 7.92
CA VAL A 52 6.34 -10.61 7.92
C VAL A 52 6.89 -10.70 6.50
N VAL A 53 6.38 -11.62 5.68
CA VAL A 53 6.82 -11.75 4.28
C VAL A 53 6.51 -10.46 3.50
N ALA A 54 5.32 -9.90 3.66
CA ALA A 54 4.95 -8.64 3.03
C ALA A 54 5.84 -7.49 3.52
N ALA A 55 6.15 -7.41 4.81
CA ALA A 55 7.04 -6.38 5.35
C ALA A 55 8.46 -6.48 4.76
N LEU A 56 9.03 -7.69 4.67
CA LEU A 56 10.35 -7.91 4.07
C LEU A 56 10.37 -7.51 2.59
N ALA A 57 9.35 -7.92 1.83
CA ALA A 57 9.21 -7.54 0.43
C ALA A 57 9.00 -6.02 0.26
N GLY A 58 8.25 -5.39 1.17
CA GLY A 58 8.05 -3.95 1.21
C GLY A 58 9.33 -3.17 1.47
N VAL A 59 10.14 -3.61 2.42
CA VAL A 59 11.45 -3.00 2.70
C VAL A 59 12.37 -3.13 1.49
N LEU A 60 12.41 -4.29 0.85
CA LEU A 60 13.21 -4.48 -0.37
C LEU A 60 12.72 -3.59 -1.51
N GLY A 61 11.42 -3.54 -1.74
CA GLY A 61 10.81 -2.68 -2.76
C GLY A 61 11.06 -1.19 -2.48
N TRP A 62 10.91 -0.77 -1.24
CA TRP A 62 11.24 0.60 -0.80
C TRP A 62 12.69 0.96 -1.09
N TYR A 63 13.63 0.06 -0.74
CA TYR A 63 15.04 0.26 -1.02
C TYR A 63 15.32 0.44 -2.52
N LEU A 64 14.73 -0.41 -3.37
CA LEU A 64 14.88 -0.33 -4.81
C LEU A 64 14.33 0.99 -5.38
N VAL A 65 13.13 1.39 -4.95
CA VAL A 65 12.50 2.64 -5.41
C VAL A 65 13.31 3.86 -4.98
N THR A 66 13.78 3.88 -3.74
CA THR A 66 14.60 4.98 -3.23
C THR A 66 15.95 5.06 -3.93
N MET A 67 16.59 3.91 -4.16
CA MET A 67 17.84 3.83 -4.91
C MET A 67 17.65 4.33 -6.36
N PHE A 68 16.56 3.94 -7.01
CA PHE A 68 16.24 4.39 -8.36
C PHE A 68 15.96 5.91 -8.41
N ALA A 69 15.22 6.45 -7.47
CA ALA A 69 14.98 7.89 -7.35
C ALA A 69 16.30 8.67 -7.17
N PHE A 70 17.18 8.16 -6.30
CA PHE A 70 18.51 8.74 -6.09
C PHE A 70 19.33 8.77 -7.39
N TRP A 71 19.36 7.65 -8.14
CA TRP A 71 20.09 7.58 -9.41
C TRP A 71 19.55 8.54 -10.47
N ILE A 72 18.25 8.75 -10.55
CA ILE A 72 17.64 9.74 -11.47
C ILE A 72 18.10 11.15 -11.11
N ILE A 73 18.08 11.50 -9.81
CA ILE A 73 18.50 12.82 -9.34
C ILE A 73 19.99 13.03 -9.65
N ASP A 74 20.82 12.05 -9.33
CA ASP A 74 22.26 12.11 -9.53
C ASP A 74 22.63 12.20 -11.03
N LEU A 75 21.99 11.39 -11.87
CA LEU A 75 22.16 11.43 -13.34
C LEU A 75 21.75 12.79 -13.91
N SER A 76 20.66 13.37 -13.40
CA SER A 76 20.20 14.69 -13.82
C SER A 76 21.21 15.79 -13.45
N ARG A 77 21.77 15.73 -12.26
CA ARG A 77 22.84 16.63 -11.80
C ARG A 77 24.09 16.49 -12.65
N TRP A 78 24.49 15.25 -12.93
CA TRP A 78 25.64 14.97 -13.79
C TRP A 78 25.43 15.56 -15.21
N GLY A 79 24.25 15.37 -15.80
CA GLY A 79 23.92 15.95 -17.11
C GLY A 79 23.96 17.48 -17.13
N VAL A 80 23.42 18.14 -16.10
CA VAL A 80 23.45 19.60 -15.97
C VAL A 80 24.88 20.11 -15.76
N SER A 81 25.71 19.40 -14.99
CA SER A 81 27.09 19.79 -14.73
C SER A 81 27.97 19.83 -16.01
N TRP A 82 27.64 19.01 -17.00
CA TRP A 82 28.34 19.02 -18.30
C TRP A 82 28.10 20.31 -19.11
N GLY A 83 26.88 20.87 -18.99
CA GLY A 83 26.50 22.09 -19.71
C GLY A 83 26.88 23.40 -18.98
N SER A 84 26.77 23.43 -17.68
CA SER A 84 26.93 24.64 -16.87
C SER A 84 28.22 24.70 -16.04
N GLY A 85 28.94 23.59 -15.93
CA GLY A 85 30.10 23.46 -15.04
C GLY A 85 29.73 23.14 -13.61
N VAL A 86 30.59 22.37 -12.92
CA VAL A 86 30.37 21.87 -11.57
C VAL A 86 30.26 23.03 -10.54
N ASP A 87 31.07 24.10 -10.73
CA ASP A 87 31.06 25.25 -9.82
C ASP A 87 29.76 26.07 -9.92
N HIS A 88 29.14 26.10 -11.09
CA HIS A 88 27.86 26.79 -11.25
C HIS A 88 26.71 26.02 -10.62
N LEU A 89 26.71 24.72 -10.76
CA LEU A 89 25.73 23.84 -10.10
C LEU A 89 25.82 23.94 -8.58
N ALA A 90 27.05 23.88 -8.02
CA ALA A 90 27.30 24.01 -6.59
C ALA A 90 26.81 25.36 -6.03
N ARG A 91 26.94 26.45 -6.79
CA ARG A 91 26.39 27.76 -6.39
C ARG A 91 24.87 27.80 -6.40
N ILE A 92 24.22 27.17 -7.38
CA ILE A 92 22.76 27.07 -7.44
C ILE A 92 22.21 26.25 -6.26
N GLU A 93 22.87 25.16 -5.91
CA GLU A 93 22.47 24.29 -4.80
C GLU A 93 22.88 24.84 -3.43
N GLY A 94 23.97 25.63 -3.35
CA GLY A 94 24.56 26.11 -2.11
C GLY A 94 23.90 27.37 -1.49
N TYR A 95 22.77 27.85 -2.01
CA TYR A 95 22.08 29.06 -1.52
C TYR A 95 22.95 30.33 -1.45
N GLU A 96 24.08 30.36 -2.12
CA GLU A 96 24.83 31.62 -2.24
C GLU A 96 24.05 32.57 -3.16
N SER A 97 23.45 33.57 -2.53
CA SER A 97 22.58 34.61 -3.08
C SER A 97 23.16 35.28 -4.34
N MET A 98 22.79 34.77 -5.48
CA MET A 98 23.13 35.32 -6.79
C MET A 98 21.91 35.91 -7.51
N GLY A 99 21.07 36.66 -6.82
CA GLY A 99 19.98 37.39 -7.42
C GLY A 99 18.74 36.54 -7.78
N ARG A 100 17.62 37.19 -8.06
CA ARG A 100 16.30 36.55 -8.29
C ARG A 100 16.26 35.41 -9.30
N VAL A 101 17.13 35.40 -10.28
CA VAL A 101 17.15 34.36 -11.35
C VAL A 101 17.76 33.07 -10.81
N ALA A 102 18.80 33.16 -10.00
CA ALA A 102 19.42 31.99 -9.34
C ALA A 102 18.47 31.39 -8.31
N ASP A 103 17.74 32.23 -7.56
CA ASP A 103 16.73 31.80 -6.59
C ASP A 103 15.58 31.05 -7.28
N THR A 104 15.15 31.50 -8.45
CA THR A 104 14.10 30.80 -9.23
C THR A 104 14.60 29.47 -9.78
N GLY A 105 15.84 29.38 -10.26
CA GLY A 105 16.44 28.14 -10.75
C GLY A 105 16.57 27.09 -9.65
N SER A 106 17.08 27.47 -8.48
CA SER A 106 17.20 26.58 -7.33
C SER A 106 15.82 26.10 -6.84
N ALA A 107 14.84 26.99 -6.82
CA ALA A 107 13.47 26.63 -6.44
C ALA A 107 12.84 25.58 -7.37
N ILE A 108 13.09 25.69 -8.69
CA ILE A 108 12.60 24.70 -9.67
C ILE A 108 13.30 23.33 -9.48
N ILE A 109 14.62 23.32 -9.26
CA ILE A 109 15.37 22.08 -9.00
C ILE A 109 14.86 21.42 -7.73
N LEU A 110 14.69 22.17 -6.64
CA LEU A 110 14.16 21.65 -5.37
C LEU A 110 12.72 21.15 -5.53
N PHE A 111 11.89 21.82 -6.28
CA PHE A 111 10.50 21.39 -6.54
C PHE A 111 10.51 20.01 -7.22
N TRP A 112 11.26 19.80 -8.30
CA TRP A 112 11.32 18.53 -9.00
C TRP A 112 11.95 17.41 -8.15
N THR A 113 13.01 17.72 -7.41
CA THR A 113 13.63 16.77 -6.47
C THR A 113 12.63 16.32 -5.41
N ASN A 114 11.87 17.27 -4.84
CA ASN A 114 10.83 16.95 -3.87
C ASN A 114 9.67 16.15 -4.48
N CYS A 115 9.29 16.42 -5.74
CA CYS A 115 8.29 15.60 -6.45
C CYS A 115 8.75 14.14 -6.62
N LEU A 116 10.02 13.91 -7.00
CA LEU A 116 10.58 12.56 -7.10
C LEU A 116 10.60 11.85 -5.74
N ASN A 117 11.01 12.54 -4.68
CA ASN A 117 10.95 12.00 -3.34
C ASN A 117 9.51 11.69 -2.90
N LEU A 118 8.55 12.56 -3.22
CA LEU A 118 7.14 12.33 -2.92
C LEU A 118 6.59 11.09 -3.65
N LEU A 119 6.98 10.88 -4.91
CA LEU A 119 6.64 9.66 -5.65
C LEU A 119 7.22 8.41 -4.97
N ALA A 120 8.47 8.49 -4.51
CA ALA A 120 9.06 7.40 -3.75
C ALA A 120 8.27 7.12 -2.46
N TYR A 121 7.90 8.14 -1.69
CA TYR A 121 7.03 7.96 -0.52
C TYR A 121 5.65 7.39 -0.88
N GLY A 122 5.09 7.77 -2.02
CA GLY A 122 3.83 7.22 -2.53
C GLY A 122 3.85 5.70 -2.71
N PHE A 123 5.03 5.12 -2.99
CA PHE A 123 5.21 3.67 -3.06
C PHE A 123 4.82 2.98 -1.75
N ILE A 124 5.16 3.54 -0.58
CA ILE A 124 4.84 2.93 0.73
C ILE A 124 3.33 2.77 0.87
N PHE A 125 2.56 3.83 0.56
CA PHE A 125 1.10 3.78 0.65
C PHE A 125 0.49 2.79 -0.33
N SER A 126 0.92 2.82 -1.59
CA SER A 126 0.44 1.89 -2.60
C SER A 126 0.75 0.44 -2.25
N TYR A 127 1.98 0.17 -1.81
CA TYR A 127 2.41 -1.15 -1.40
C TYR A 127 1.64 -1.65 -0.16
N PHE A 128 1.42 -0.78 0.83
CA PHE A 128 0.67 -1.12 2.04
C PHE A 128 -0.74 -1.61 1.69
N TRP A 129 -1.48 -0.87 0.88
CA TRP A 129 -2.84 -1.26 0.50
C TRP A 129 -2.87 -2.52 -0.38
N THR A 130 -1.95 -2.65 -1.33
CA THR A 130 -1.84 -3.83 -2.18
C THR A 130 -1.52 -5.08 -1.38
N SER A 131 -0.54 -5.01 -0.46
CA SER A 131 -0.19 -6.15 0.39
C SER A 131 -1.30 -6.52 1.36
N THR A 132 -2.00 -5.54 1.93
CA THR A 132 -3.14 -5.78 2.81
C THR A 132 -4.26 -6.51 2.08
N THR A 133 -4.62 -6.07 0.88
CA THR A 133 -5.63 -6.73 0.05
C THR A 133 -5.19 -8.15 -0.32
N THR A 134 -3.93 -8.35 -0.67
CA THR A 134 -3.39 -9.68 -0.98
C THR A 134 -3.45 -10.61 0.23
N ILE A 135 -3.07 -10.13 1.42
CA ILE A 135 -3.16 -10.89 2.67
C ILE A 135 -4.61 -11.27 2.97
N TYR A 136 -5.55 -10.34 2.77
CA TYR A 136 -6.97 -10.60 2.93
C TYR A 136 -7.45 -11.76 2.04
N PHE A 137 -7.16 -11.72 0.73
CA PHE A 137 -7.55 -12.81 -0.18
C PHE A 137 -6.89 -14.15 0.16
N LEU A 138 -5.63 -14.16 0.61
CA LEU A 138 -4.96 -15.37 1.05
C LEU A 138 -5.60 -15.96 2.31
N LEU A 139 -6.01 -15.12 3.26
CA LEU A 139 -6.69 -15.56 4.47
C LEU A 139 -8.10 -16.07 4.16
N ARG A 140 -8.84 -15.38 3.31
CA ARG A 140 -10.17 -15.77 2.85
C ARG A 140 -10.13 -17.16 2.19
N ARG A 141 -9.21 -17.38 1.28
CA ARG A 141 -9.00 -18.70 0.67
C ARG A 141 -8.67 -19.78 1.69
N LEU A 142 -7.93 -19.42 2.74
CA LEU A 142 -7.46 -20.40 3.73
C LEU A 142 -8.52 -20.74 4.78
N VAL A 143 -9.39 -19.78 5.14
CA VAL A 143 -10.41 -19.92 6.20
C VAL A 143 -11.74 -20.34 5.60
N ASP A 144 -12.18 -19.67 4.53
CA ASP A 144 -13.51 -19.85 3.94
C ASP A 144 -13.50 -20.78 2.72
N ALA A 145 -12.31 -21.24 2.28
CA ALA A 145 -12.12 -22.07 1.09
C ALA A 145 -12.72 -21.49 -0.20
N THR A 146 -12.88 -20.15 -0.25
CA THR A 146 -13.39 -19.42 -1.44
C THR A 146 -12.29 -19.26 -2.48
N GLU A 147 -12.65 -19.30 -3.76
CA GLU A 147 -11.70 -19.03 -4.85
C GLU A 147 -11.33 -17.55 -4.92
N LEU A 148 -10.15 -17.23 -5.50
CA LEU A 148 -9.63 -15.85 -5.51
C LEU A 148 -10.38 -14.92 -6.47
N ASP A 149 -11.08 -15.48 -7.45
CA ASP A 149 -11.89 -14.80 -8.47
C ASP A 149 -13.35 -14.58 -8.04
N GLU A 150 -13.76 -15.15 -6.91
CA GLU A 150 -15.10 -14.99 -6.37
C GLU A 150 -15.22 -13.65 -5.63
N VAL A 151 -15.56 -12.60 -6.39
CA VAL A 151 -15.74 -11.23 -5.90
C VAL A 151 -17.18 -10.81 -6.09
N TYR A 152 -17.75 -10.10 -5.11
CA TYR A 152 -19.11 -9.57 -5.18
C TYR A 152 -19.27 -8.60 -6.36
N MET A 153 -20.19 -8.92 -7.28
CA MET A 153 -20.59 -8.04 -8.36
C MET A 153 -22.01 -7.49 -8.09
N PRO A 154 -22.19 -6.17 -8.00
CA PRO A 154 -23.51 -5.59 -7.82
C PRO A 154 -24.43 -5.98 -8.99
N GLY A 155 -25.55 -6.69 -8.70
CA GLY A 155 -26.51 -7.13 -9.71
C GLY A 155 -26.38 -8.59 -10.17
N GLU A 156 -25.35 -9.30 -9.77
CA GLU A 156 -25.27 -10.75 -9.98
C GLU A 156 -26.10 -11.46 -8.90
N GLN A 157 -27.12 -12.20 -9.31
CA GLN A 157 -27.90 -13.03 -8.39
C GLN A 157 -26.96 -14.07 -7.79
N VAL A 158 -26.89 -14.10 -6.45
CA VAL A 158 -26.08 -15.05 -5.67
C VAL A 158 -26.37 -16.47 -6.17
N LYS A 159 -25.44 -17.10 -6.87
CA LYS A 159 -25.53 -18.47 -7.40
C LYS A 159 -25.67 -19.54 -6.30
N HIS A 160 -25.68 -19.15 -5.04
CA HIS A 160 -25.82 -20.02 -3.88
C HIS A 160 -27.29 -20.16 -3.37
N GLY A 161 -28.25 -19.77 -4.18
CA GLY A 161 -29.63 -20.17 -3.93
C GLY A 161 -29.72 -21.70 -3.99
N LEU A 162 -30.19 -22.33 -2.91
CA LEU A 162 -30.58 -23.73 -2.93
C LEU A 162 -31.40 -23.98 -4.21
N PRO A 163 -31.10 -25.10 -4.94
CA PRO A 163 -31.88 -25.40 -6.14
C PRO A 163 -33.35 -25.42 -5.78
N PRO A 164 -34.23 -24.84 -6.62
CA PRO A 164 -35.65 -24.75 -6.33
C PRO A 164 -36.16 -26.16 -5.98
N LEU A 165 -36.74 -26.29 -4.79
CA LEU A 165 -37.37 -27.53 -4.38
C LEU A 165 -38.35 -27.93 -5.49
N LYS A 166 -38.11 -29.07 -6.15
CA LYS A 166 -39.06 -29.63 -7.09
C LYS A 166 -40.38 -29.77 -6.34
N SER A 167 -41.37 -28.93 -6.68
CA SER A 167 -42.73 -29.16 -6.24
C SER A 167 -43.14 -30.56 -6.74
N GLY A 168 -43.25 -31.48 -5.80
CA GLY A 168 -43.75 -32.82 -6.08
C GLY A 168 -45.15 -32.74 -6.69
N PRO A 169 -45.58 -33.78 -7.38
CA PRO A 169 -46.86 -33.86 -8.05
C PRO A 169 -48.04 -33.78 -7.12
#